data_86fe0c0a43711a303fd5e7371f788873
#
_entry.id   86fe0c0a43711a303fd5e7371f788873
#
_cell.length_a   1.000
_cell.length_b   1.000
_cell.length_c   1.000
_cell.angle_alpha   90.00
_cell.angle_beta   90.00
_cell.angle_gamma   90.00
#
_symmetry.space_group_name_H-M   'P 1'
#
loop_
_entity.id
_entity.type
_entity.pdbx_description
1 polymer ?
#
loop_
_entity_poly.entity_id
_entity_poly.type
_entity_poly.pdbx_seq_one_letter_code
_entity_poly.pdbx_strand_id
1 'polypeptide(L)'
;MKIIFLDLDGVLNNWYHPELIDKKNALVLKKILELSKAKVVLTSSNKYSFQRENISDIKGSFLGKYLEVLETMNIPIYDITPYVLEDKSEEIKTYLRNNPLITDFVIIDDELVSIDLRKYQVYLDLYKGLEEEHIKPILDILSGKRGFYPENYNQLETNEQRLKRINRYYNQENKKWR
;
A
#
# COMPACT_ATOMS: atom_id res chain seq x y z
N MET A 1 -7.08 -9.62 15.69
CA MET A 1 -6.46 -9.97 14.38
C MET A 1 -5.60 -8.79 13.93
N LYS A 2 -4.39 -9.05 13.41
CA LYS A 2 -3.49 -8.00 12.90
C LYS A 2 -3.64 -7.86 11.40
N ILE A 3 -3.69 -6.62 10.89
CA ILE A 3 -3.89 -6.31 9.47
C ILE A 3 -2.80 -5.38 8.96
N ILE A 4 -2.34 -5.64 7.75
CA ILE A 4 -1.57 -4.71 6.93
C ILE A 4 -2.48 -4.22 5.81
N PHE A 5 -2.84 -2.94 5.83
CA PHE A 5 -3.44 -2.26 4.69
C PHE A 5 -2.32 -1.90 3.74
N LEU A 6 -2.35 -2.47 2.54
CA LEU A 6 -1.24 -2.44 1.59
C LEU A 6 -1.66 -1.77 0.29
N ASP A 7 -0.95 -0.73 -0.11
CA ASP A 7 -0.94 -0.31 -1.50
C ASP A 7 0.05 -1.13 -2.34
N LEU A 8 -0.05 -1.08 -3.64
CA LEU A 8 0.80 -1.84 -4.57
C LEU A 8 1.81 -0.95 -5.26
N ASP A 9 1.32 0.08 -5.96
CA ASP A 9 2.16 0.99 -6.72
C ASP A 9 2.91 1.95 -5.79
N GLY A 10 4.22 2.08 -5.98
CA GLY A 10 5.07 2.84 -5.06
C GLY A 10 5.39 2.11 -3.75
N VAL A 11 4.88 0.88 -3.56
CA VAL A 11 5.11 0.03 -2.38
C VAL A 11 5.81 -1.27 -2.75
N LEU A 12 5.18 -2.10 -3.58
CA LEU A 12 5.76 -3.37 -4.03
C LEU A 12 6.43 -3.27 -5.40
N ASN A 13 6.25 -2.19 -6.10
CA ASN A 13 7.06 -1.76 -7.22
C ASN A 13 7.60 -0.36 -6.92
N ASN A 14 8.47 0.13 -7.76
CA ASN A 14 8.92 1.50 -7.72
C ASN A 14 8.80 2.12 -9.12
N TRP A 15 8.80 3.45 -9.14
CA TRP A 15 8.60 4.20 -10.37
C TRP A 15 9.56 3.88 -11.53
N TYR A 16 10.73 3.36 -11.22
CA TYR A 16 11.76 3.03 -12.22
C TYR A 16 11.72 1.57 -12.68
N HIS A 17 10.91 0.72 -12.03
CA HIS A 17 10.90 -0.71 -12.32
C HIS A 17 9.80 -1.05 -13.31
N PRO A 18 10.11 -1.70 -14.45
CA PRO A 18 9.10 -2.08 -15.45
C PRO A 18 8.24 -3.27 -15.02
N GLU A 19 8.62 -3.96 -13.94
CA GLU A 19 7.90 -5.11 -13.43
C GLU A 19 6.72 -4.68 -12.56
N LEU A 20 5.62 -5.45 -12.60
CA LEU A 20 4.45 -5.21 -11.76
C LEU A 20 4.80 -5.24 -10.27
N ILE A 21 5.72 -6.11 -9.86
CA ILE A 21 6.19 -6.28 -8.49
C ILE A 21 7.71 -6.42 -8.51
N ASP A 22 8.38 -5.56 -7.76
CA ASP A 22 9.79 -5.72 -7.47
C ASP A 22 9.98 -6.87 -6.47
N LYS A 23 10.73 -7.87 -6.87
CA LYS A 23 11.02 -9.05 -6.04
C LYS A 23 11.66 -8.67 -4.69
N LYS A 24 12.51 -7.64 -4.67
CA LYS A 24 13.18 -7.16 -3.45
C LYS A 24 12.14 -6.65 -2.45
N ASN A 25 11.23 -5.76 -2.89
CA ASN A 25 10.20 -5.19 -2.04
C ASN A 25 9.21 -6.27 -1.55
N ALA A 26 8.85 -7.19 -2.42
CA ALA A 26 7.97 -8.31 -2.06
C ALA A 26 8.61 -9.26 -1.03
N LEU A 27 9.92 -9.51 -1.09
CA LEU A 27 10.63 -10.29 -0.08
C LEU A 27 10.64 -9.62 1.29
N VAL A 28 10.74 -8.29 1.32
CA VAL A 28 10.60 -7.52 2.58
C VAL A 28 9.20 -7.68 3.16
N LEU A 29 8.15 -7.55 2.33
CA LEU A 29 6.78 -7.81 2.78
C LEU A 29 6.62 -9.22 3.34
N LYS A 30 7.14 -10.23 2.64
CA LYS A 30 7.09 -11.62 3.09
C LYS A 30 7.72 -11.78 4.48
N LYS A 31 8.89 -11.20 4.71
CA LYS A 31 9.57 -11.20 6.02
C LYS A 31 8.72 -10.53 7.11
N ILE A 32 8.05 -9.42 6.78
CA ILE A 32 7.13 -8.75 7.71
C ILE A 32 5.96 -9.69 8.08
N LEU A 33 5.38 -10.38 7.10
CA LEU A 33 4.28 -11.31 7.33
C LEU A 33 4.71 -12.51 8.20
N GLU A 34 5.89 -13.04 7.95
CA GLU A 34 6.46 -14.13 8.73
C GLU A 34 6.67 -13.75 10.21
N LEU A 35 7.13 -12.51 10.47
CA LEU A 35 7.38 -11.99 11.82
C LEU A 35 6.10 -11.57 12.55
N SER A 36 5.18 -10.90 11.86
CA SER A 36 3.98 -10.31 12.47
C SER A 36 2.80 -11.25 12.57
N LYS A 37 2.72 -12.25 11.67
CA LYS A 37 1.53 -13.08 11.41
C LYS A 37 0.30 -12.24 11.03
N ALA A 38 0.50 -11.03 10.53
CA ALA A 38 -0.57 -10.19 10.05
C ALA A 38 -1.13 -10.69 8.71
N LYS A 39 -2.37 -10.32 8.41
CA LYS A 39 -3.00 -10.58 7.12
C LYS A 39 -2.97 -9.32 6.27
N VAL A 40 -2.86 -9.49 4.95
CA VAL A 40 -2.82 -8.37 4.01
C VAL A 40 -4.22 -8.06 3.50
N VAL A 41 -4.61 -6.80 3.60
CA VAL A 41 -5.81 -6.24 2.97
C VAL A 41 -5.36 -5.18 1.97
N LEU A 42 -5.73 -5.34 0.70
CA LEU A 42 -5.33 -4.38 -0.33
C LEU A 42 -6.13 -3.10 -0.26
N THR A 43 -5.43 -1.97 -0.43
CA THR A 43 -6.00 -0.61 -0.52
C THR A 43 -5.71 0.06 -1.86
N SER A 44 -5.10 -0.67 -2.80
CA SER A 44 -4.67 -0.13 -4.09
C SER A 44 -5.82 0.47 -4.89
N SER A 45 -5.59 1.65 -5.47
CA SER A 45 -6.53 2.32 -6.38
C SER A 45 -6.80 1.52 -7.67
N ASN A 46 -5.95 0.56 -8.01
CA ASN A 46 -6.16 -0.35 -9.15
C ASN A 46 -7.47 -1.14 -9.08
N LYS A 47 -8.07 -1.29 -7.88
CA LYS A 47 -9.38 -1.91 -7.70
C LYS A 47 -10.55 -1.07 -8.24
N TYR A 48 -10.41 0.26 -8.32
CA TYR A 48 -11.48 1.17 -8.74
C TYR A 48 -11.96 0.93 -10.15
N SER A 49 -11.08 0.47 -11.03
CA SER A 49 -11.42 0.13 -12.42
C SER A 49 -12.47 -0.97 -12.54
N PHE A 50 -12.74 -1.71 -11.46
CA PHE A 50 -13.60 -2.89 -11.49
C PHE A 50 -14.90 -2.73 -10.73
N GLN A 51 -15.05 -1.70 -9.89
CA GLN A 51 -16.23 -1.46 -9.04
C GLN A 51 -16.70 -2.74 -8.32
N ARG A 52 -15.76 -3.62 -7.95
CA ARG A 52 -16.05 -4.94 -7.44
C ARG A 52 -15.68 -5.04 -5.97
N GLU A 53 -16.56 -5.67 -5.22
CA GLU A 53 -16.44 -5.79 -3.77
C GLU A 53 -15.73 -7.09 -3.34
N ASN A 54 -15.42 -7.98 -4.27
CA ASN A 54 -14.98 -9.34 -3.97
C ASN A 54 -13.64 -9.67 -4.64
N ILE A 55 -12.68 -10.20 -3.89
CA ILE A 55 -11.36 -10.55 -4.41
C ILE A 55 -11.42 -11.59 -5.53
N SER A 56 -12.38 -12.52 -5.50
CA SER A 56 -12.59 -13.52 -6.56
C SER A 56 -12.95 -12.91 -7.92
N ASP A 57 -13.54 -11.72 -7.91
CA ASP A 57 -14.02 -11.05 -9.13
C ASP A 57 -12.89 -10.32 -9.88
N ILE A 58 -11.72 -10.20 -9.26
CA ILE A 58 -10.57 -9.48 -9.81
C ILE A 58 -9.72 -10.38 -10.71
N LYS A 59 -9.93 -11.70 -10.63
CA LYS A 59 -9.16 -12.69 -11.40
C LYS A 59 -9.25 -12.40 -12.91
N GLY A 60 -8.08 -12.30 -13.58
CA GLY A 60 -7.97 -11.97 -14.99
C GLY A 60 -7.95 -10.45 -15.31
N SER A 61 -8.10 -9.60 -14.32
CA SER A 61 -7.96 -8.15 -14.45
C SER A 61 -6.48 -7.70 -14.34
N PHE A 62 -6.22 -6.40 -14.47
CA PHE A 62 -4.90 -5.84 -14.22
C PHE A 62 -4.46 -6.07 -12.78
N LEU A 63 -5.33 -5.82 -11.81
CA LEU A 63 -5.07 -6.15 -10.41
C LEU A 63 -4.88 -7.66 -10.19
N GLY A 64 -5.62 -8.50 -10.93
CA GLY A 64 -5.47 -9.96 -10.90
C GLY A 64 -4.05 -10.42 -11.21
N LYS A 65 -3.34 -9.74 -12.13
CA LYS A 65 -1.94 -10.05 -12.44
C LYS A 65 -1.00 -9.80 -11.24
N TYR A 66 -1.25 -8.74 -10.45
CA TYR A 66 -0.51 -8.53 -9.20
C TYR A 66 -0.75 -9.68 -8.22
N LEU A 67 -2.02 -10.09 -8.09
CA LEU A 67 -2.39 -11.18 -7.17
C LEU A 67 -1.73 -12.50 -7.58
N GLU A 68 -1.70 -12.83 -8.87
CA GLU A 68 -1.02 -14.02 -9.39
C GLU A 68 0.48 -14.01 -9.07
N VAL A 69 1.16 -12.87 -9.25
CA VAL A 69 2.58 -12.75 -8.90
C VAL A 69 2.80 -12.93 -7.40
N LEU A 70 1.99 -12.29 -6.56
CA LEU A 70 2.08 -12.40 -5.10
C LEU A 70 1.83 -13.84 -4.63
N GLU A 71 0.89 -14.56 -5.26
CA GLU A 71 0.61 -15.96 -4.97
C GLU A 71 1.83 -16.85 -5.27
N THR A 72 2.50 -16.64 -6.42
CA THR A 72 3.74 -17.38 -6.75
C THR A 72 4.85 -17.16 -5.73
N MET A 73 4.85 -16.02 -5.05
CA MET A 73 5.81 -15.68 -3.99
C MET A 73 5.38 -16.14 -2.59
N ASN A 74 4.23 -16.83 -2.47
CA ASN A 74 3.61 -17.20 -1.19
C ASN A 74 3.31 -15.99 -0.30
N ILE A 75 2.76 -14.93 -0.89
CA ILE A 75 2.25 -13.74 -0.21
C ILE A 75 0.73 -13.73 -0.38
N PRO A 76 -0.03 -14.34 0.52
CA PRO A 76 -1.48 -14.43 0.39
C PRO A 76 -2.12 -13.07 0.67
N ILE A 77 -3.02 -12.66 -0.19
CA ILE A 77 -3.92 -11.53 0.05
C ILE A 77 -5.18 -12.05 0.73
N TYR A 78 -5.48 -11.48 1.88
CA TYR A 78 -6.62 -11.90 2.69
C TYR A 78 -7.92 -11.29 2.20
N ASP A 79 -7.90 -10.00 1.84
CA ASP A 79 -9.09 -9.26 1.44
C ASP A 79 -8.70 -7.96 0.72
N ILE A 80 -9.70 -7.20 0.28
CA ILE A 80 -9.58 -5.85 -0.26
C ILE A 80 -10.53 -4.89 0.46
N THR A 81 -10.15 -3.61 0.57
CA THR A 81 -11.06 -2.60 1.13
C THR A 81 -12.26 -2.35 0.19
N PRO A 82 -13.44 -2.01 0.73
CA PRO A 82 -14.58 -1.63 -0.09
C PRO A 82 -14.30 -0.34 -0.88
N TYR A 83 -15.03 -0.13 -1.97
CA TYR A 83 -15.00 1.13 -2.69
C TYR A 83 -15.80 2.19 -1.94
N VAL A 84 -15.19 3.33 -1.64
CA VAL A 84 -15.85 4.48 -1.02
C VAL A 84 -15.39 5.76 -1.71
N LEU A 85 -16.01 6.09 -2.83
CA LEU A 85 -15.79 7.35 -3.57
C LEU A 85 -14.31 7.68 -3.84
N GLU A 86 -13.48 6.65 -4.05
CA GLU A 86 -12.03 6.78 -4.27
C GLU A 86 -11.27 7.44 -3.08
N ASP A 87 -11.86 7.41 -1.89
CA ASP A 87 -11.22 7.86 -0.65
C ASP A 87 -10.65 6.67 0.12
N LYS A 88 -9.37 6.41 -0.09
CA LYS A 88 -8.63 5.33 0.57
C LYS A 88 -8.76 5.36 2.10
N SER A 89 -8.80 6.54 2.70
CA SER A 89 -8.93 6.69 4.15
C SER A 89 -10.31 6.25 4.64
N GLU A 90 -11.38 6.63 3.95
CA GLU A 90 -12.74 6.20 4.27
C GLU A 90 -12.96 4.72 3.98
N GLU A 91 -12.30 4.16 2.98
CA GLU A 91 -12.29 2.73 2.69
C GLU A 91 -11.70 1.92 3.85
N ILE A 92 -10.53 2.35 4.35
CA ILE A 92 -9.87 1.74 5.51
C ILE A 92 -10.78 1.84 6.76
N LYS A 93 -11.34 3.02 7.03
CA LYS A 93 -12.24 3.23 8.17
C LYS A 93 -13.50 2.35 8.05
N THR A 94 -14.07 2.26 6.85
CA THR A 94 -15.23 1.41 6.58
C THR A 94 -14.89 -0.06 6.79
N TYR A 95 -13.73 -0.51 6.31
CA TYR A 95 -13.27 -1.87 6.52
C TYR A 95 -13.10 -2.18 8.02
N LEU A 96 -12.49 -1.26 8.79
CA LEU A 96 -12.30 -1.42 10.23
C LEU A 96 -13.64 -1.48 10.99
N ARG A 97 -14.61 -0.62 10.62
CA ARG A 97 -15.98 -0.66 11.22
C ARG A 97 -16.68 -1.99 11.00
N ASN A 98 -16.51 -2.57 9.82
CA ASN A 98 -17.12 -3.85 9.45
C ASN A 98 -16.39 -5.07 10.02
N ASN A 99 -15.16 -4.89 10.54
CA ASN A 99 -14.30 -5.95 11.05
C ASN A 99 -13.82 -5.68 12.49
N PRO A 100 -14.70 -5.69 13.50
CA PRO A 100 -14.37 -5.27 14.88
C PRO A 100 -13.36 -6.20 15.57
N LEU A 101 -13.05 -7.35 15.02
CA LEU A 101 -12.03 -8.27 15.53
C LEU A 101 -10.58 -7.85 15.18
N ILE A 102 -10.41 -6.81 14.40
CA ILE A 102 -9.09 -6.23 14.12
C ILE A 102 -8.63 -5.47 15.36
N THR A 103 -7.53 -5.91 15.95
CA THR A 103 -6.96 -5.31 17.16
C THR A 103 -5.86 -4.30 16.85
N ASP A 104 -5.04 -4.62 15.86
CA ASP A 104 -3.91 -3.80 15.46
C ASP A 104 -3.80 -3.79 13.94
N PHE A 105 -3.42 -2.65 13.39
CA PHE A 105 -3.20 -2.53 11.96
C PHE A 105 -2.10 -1.52 11.65
N VAL A 106 -1.51 -1.66 10.46
CA VAL A 106 -0.58 -0.72 9.87
C VAL A 106 -1.00 -0.42 8.44
N ILE A 107 -0.74 0.79 7.99
CA ILE A 107 -0.97 1.23 6.61
C ILE A 107 0.40 1.41 5.96
N ILE A 108 0.63 0.75 4.83
CA ILE A 108 1.87 0.84 4.05
C ILE A 108 1.49 1.45 2.71
N ASP A 109 1.91 2.69 2.48
CA ASP A 109 1.46 3.49 1.33
C ASP A 109 2.44 4.62 1.04
N ASP A 110 2.61 4.97 -0.22
CA ASP A 110 3.37 6.12 -0.69
C ASP A 110 2.49 7.38 -0.87
N GLU A 111 1.20 7.27 -0.52
CA GLU A 111 0.28 8.38 -0.39
C GLU A 111 -0.13 8.61 1.06
N LEU A 112 -0.30 9.90 1.43
CA LEU A 112 -0.72 10.25 2.77
C LEU A 112 -2.19 9.94 3.00
N VAL A 113 -2.48 9.18 4.04
CA VAL A 113 -3.85 9.00 4.54
C VAL A 113 -4.33 10.20 5.38
N SER A 114 -5.61 10.23 5.72
CA SER A 114 -6.20 11.26 6.60
C SER A 114 -5.46 11.34 7.94
N ILE A 115 -5.44 12.52 8.54
CA ILE A 115 -4.61 12.85 9.70
C ILE A 115 -4.83 11.93 10.91
N ASP A 116 -6.04 11.44 11.10
CA ASP A 116 -6.42 10.53 12.17
C ASP A 116 -5.84 9.11 11.99
N LEU A 117 -5.54 8.70 10.76
CA LEU A 117 -4.94 7.41 10.42
C LEU A 117 -3.41 7.44 10.37
N ARG A 118 -2.78 8.60 10.24
CA ARG A 118 -1.31 8.70 10.07
C ARG A 118 -0.48 8.05 11.16
N LYS A 119 -0.97 8.02 12.39
CA LYS A 119 -0.29 7.31 13.49
C LYS A 119 -0.19 5.79 13.30
N TYR A 120 -0.84 5.26 12.28
CA TYR A 120 -0.77 3.86 11.87
C TYR A 120 -0.06 3.68 10.52
N GLN A 121 0.43 4.76 9.91
CA GLN A 121 1.03 4.72 8.59
C GLN A 121 2.55 4.64 8.65
N VAL A 122 3.11 3.76 7.83
CA VAL A 122 4.49 3.84 7.34
C VAL A 122 4.42 4.39 5.92
N TYR A 123 4.83 5.65 5.78
CA TYR A 123 4.84 6.37 4.51
C TYR A 123 6.11 6.04 3.74
N LEU A 124 5.98 5.69 2.48
CA LEU A 124 7.08 5.24 1.64
C LEU A 124 7.48 6.27 0.57
N ASP A 125 8.73 6.19 0.16
CA ASP A 125 9.21 6.87 -1.04
C ASP A 125 8.82 6.04 -2.27
N LEU A 126 7.97 6.59 -3.13
CA LEU A 126 7.48 5.92 -4.35
C LEU A 126 8.60 5.47 -5.31
N TYR A 127 9.81 6.05 -5.18
CA TYR A 127 10.96 5.67 -6.00
C TYR A 127 11.74 4.47 -5.46
N LYS A 128 11.51 4.11 -4.20
CA LYS A 128 12.20 3.01 -3.51
C LYS A 128 11.28 1.85 -3.18
N GLY A 129 10.01 2.17 -2.81
CA GLY A 129 9.07 1.19 -2.30
C GLY A 129 9.43 0.67 -0.92
N LEU A 130 9.00 -0.54 -0.60
CA LEU A 130 9.17 -1.17 0.70
C LEU A 130 10.58 -1.74 0.87
N GLU A 131 11.35 -1.19 1.80
CA GLU A 131 12.73 -1.59 2.11
C GLU A 131 12.88 -2.20 3.51
N GLU A 132 14.03 -2.83 3.77
CA GLU A 132 14.35 -3.50 5.05
C GLU A 132 14.23 -2.56 6.27
N GLU A 133 14.53 -1.28 6.11
CA GLU A 133 14.43 -0.27 7.17
C GLU A 133 13.00 -0.07 7.67
N HIS A 134 11.98 -0.39 6.85
CA HIS A 134 10.58 -0.27 7.20
C HIS A 134 10.05 -1.43 8.05
N ILE A 135 10.79 -2.54 8.17
CA ILE A 135 10.36 -3.71 8.95
C ILE A 135 10.09 -3.32 10.40
N LYS A 136 11.06 -2.67 11.03
CA LYS A 136 10.94 -2.30 12.46
C LYS A 136 9.77 -1.36 12.73
N PRO A 137 9.58 -0.23 12.02
CA PRO A 137 8.42 0.64 12.17
C PRO A 137 7.08 -0.10 12.01
N ILE A 138 6.97 -0.97 11.00
CA ILE A 138 5.75 -1.76 10.74
C ILE A 138 5.44 -2.70 11.91
N LEU A 139 6.44 -3.42 12.41
CA LEU A 139 6.27 -4.34 13.54
C LEU A 139 5.95 -3.57 14.85
N ASP A 140 6.54 -2.41 15.05
CA ASP A 140 6.26 -1.55 16.21
C ASP A 140 4.78 -1.12 16.21
N ILE A 141 4.25 -0.65 15.06
CA ILE A 141 2.83 -0.28 14.94
C ILE A 141 1.93 -1.51 15.16
N LEU A 142 2.24 -2.65 14.55
CA LEU A 142 1.48 -3.90 14.72
C LEU A 142 1.56 -4.49 16.14
N SER A 143 2.48 -4.02 16.98
CA SER A 143 2.58 -4.38 18.40
C SER A 143 1.91 -3.38 19.34
N GLY A 144 1.14 -2.44 18.81
CA GLY A 144 0.40 -1.44 19.57
C GLY A 144 1.15 -0.13 19.83
N LYS A 145 2.42 -0.03 19.45
CA LYS A 145 3.10 1.26 19.46
C LYS A 145 2.53 2.13 18.33
N ARG A 146 2.25 3.38 18.64
CA ARG A 146 1.72 4.34 17.67
C ARG A 146 2.81 5.34 17.34
N GLY A 147 3.07 5.53 16.08
CA GLY A 147 4.05 6.47 15.60
C GLY A 147 3.79 6.80 14.14
N PHE A 148 4.14 7.99 13.74
CA PHE A 148 4.09 8.37 12.35
C PHE A 148 5.50 8.26 11.77
N TYR A 149 5.63 7.58 10.66
CA TYR A 149 6.88 7.42 9.94
C TYR A 149 6.70 7.92 8.49
N PRO A 150 7.53 8.87 8.03
CA PRO A 150 8.74 9.43 8.64
C PRO A 150 8.46 10.42 9.78
N GLU A 151 9.44 10.62 10.65
CA GLU A 151 9.36 11.50 11.83
C GLU A 151 9.15 12.98 11.47
N ASN A 152 9.55 13.44 10.31
CA ASN A 152 9.50 14.84 9.86
C ASN A 152 8.30 15.12 8.95
N TYR A 153 7.10 14.97 9.49
CA TYR A 153 5.84 15.16 8.77
C TYR A 153 5.72 16.50 8.04
N ASN A 154 6.18 17.61 8.62
CA ASN A 154 6.06 18.95 8.01
C ASN A 154 6.85 19.13 6.71
N GLN A 155 7.72 18.18 6.37
CA GLN A 155 8.51 18.16 5.13
C GLN A 155 7.93 17.24 4.07
N LEU A 156 6.86 16.50 4.39
CA LEU A 156 6.26 15.57 3.45
C LEU A 156 5.49 16.31 2.37
N GLU A 157 5.66 15.82 1.17
CA GLU A 157 4.90 16.23 0.02
C GLU A 157 3.42 15.91 0.21
N THR A 158 2.54 16.86 -0.11
CA THR A 158 1.10 16.58 -0.15
C THR A 158 0.77 15.73 -1.38
N ASN A 159 -0.38 15.05 -1.38
CA ASN A 159 -0.83 14.28 -2.54
C ASN A 159 -0.92 15.15 -3.81
N GLU A 160 -1.31 16.41 -3.68
CA GLU A 160 -1.33 17.37 -4.82
C GLU A 160 0.08 17.67 -5.34
N GLN A 161 1.04 17.88 -4.44
CA GLN A 161 2.45 18.11 -4.81
C GLN A 161 3.04 16.87 -5.47
N ARG A 162 2.73 15.68 -4.92
CA ARG A 162 3.11 14.39 -5.48
C ARG A 162 2.57 14.21 -6.91
N LEU A 163 1.28 14.44 -7.14
CA LEU A 163 0.67 14.34 -8.46
C LEU A 163 1.29 15.35 -9.45
N LYS A 164 1.57 16.57 -9.02
CA LYS A 164 2.27 17.57 -9.87
C LYS A 164 3.67 17.10 -10.25
N ARG A 165 4.39 16.46 -9.34
CA ARG A 165 5.73 15.91 -9.59
C ARG A 165 5.67 14.73 -10.57
N ILE A 166 4.76 13.81 -10.36
CA ILE A 166 4.50 12.66 -11.23
C ILE A 166 4.18 13.14 -12.67
N ASN A 167 3.24 14.07 -12.82
CA ASN A 167 2.85 14.61 -14.10
C ASN A 167 4.02 15.35 -14.81
N ARG A 168 4.90 16.02 -14.07
CA ARG A 168 6.11 16.64 -14.67
C ARG A 168 7.05 15.57 -15.21
N TYR A 169 7.25 14.48 -14.48
CA TYR A 169 8.09 13.37 -14.90
C TYR A 169 7.57 12.73 -16.19
N TYR A 170 6.30 12.35 -16.23
CA TYR A 170 5.67 11.80 -17.45
C TYR A 170 5.80 12.74 -18.67
N ASN A 171 5.61 14.04 -18.46
CA ASN A 171 5.73 15.00 -19.53
C ASN A 171 7.18 15.17 -20.02
N GLN A 172 8.17 14.94 -19.16
CA GLN A 172 9.58 14.98 -19.54
C GLN A 172 10.01 13.71 -20.30
N GLU A 173 9.59 12.54 -19.82
CA GLU A 173 9.86 11.26 -20.50
C GLU A 173 9.20 11.19 -21.88
N ASN A 174 7.94 11.58 -22.00
CA ASN A 174 7.25 11.64 -23.28
C ASN A 174 7.87 12.63 -24.30
N LYS A 175 8.67 13.61 -23.85
CA LYS A 175 9.44 14.49 -24.73
C LYS A 175 10.72 13.88 -25.23
N LYS A 176 11.30 12.89 -24.53
CA LYS A 176 12.51 12.19 -24.95
C LYS A 176 12.27 11.17 -26.06
N TRP A 177 11.01 10.75 -26.22
CA TRP A 177 10.61 9.73 -27.22
C TRP A 177 9.90 10.31 -28.43
N ARG A 178 9.90 11.63 -28.60
CA ARG A 178 9.47 12.37 -29.79
C ARG A 178 10.66 13.00 -30.48
#